data_b00701516c4ff62a2532af127e75dc24
#
_entry.id   b00701516c4ff62a2532af127e75dc24
#
_cell.length_a   1.000
_cell.length_b   1.000
_cell.length_c   1.000
_cell.angle_alpha   90.00
_cell.angle_beta   90.00
_cell.angle_gamma   90.00
#
_symmetry.space_group_name_H-M   'P 1'
#
loop_
_entity.id
_entity.type
_entity.pdbx_description
1 polymer ?
#
loop_
_entity_poly.entity_id
_entity_poly.type
_entity_poly.pdbx_seq_one_letter_code
_entity_poly.pdbx_strand_id
1 'polypeptide(L)'
;MKTFISNAEISTGTGSVSEIWENIFSKKEWGKYPSEAVIRFIARNFYNAKDRNAIKVLELGLGTGANLWFCAREGLRVSGVDFSQSGIERFWGRMAAENLSSQIDKIAQGDYYERLDEFENESFDAFIDSYSLAYNDFERTKAIIDKAVSKLKRGAKFLSITPSVKNEGFEPDESLGYHLVKPIKGSDAFTGVIRFCDESDIQSLYNGANYEITSIESITHSKNGVVENDLFIIQGSKK
;
A
#
# COMPACT_ATOMS: atom_id res chain seq x y z
N MET A 1 12.24 -13.53 -25.93
CA MET A 1 10.97 -14.09 -25.49
C MET A 1 11.02 -14.10 -23.98
N LYS A 2 10.40 -13.14 -23.27
CA LYS A 2 10.40 -13.13 -21.79
C LYS A 2 9.37 -14.17 -21.34
N THR A 3 9.81 -15.23 -20.73
CA THR A 3 8.96 -16.26 -20.14
C THR A 3 8.26 -15.64 -18.93
N PHE A 4 6.96 -15.43 -19.01
CA PHE A 4 6.16 -15.07 -17.85
C PHE A 4 6.10 -16.29 -16.93
N ILE A 5 6.64 -16.17 -15.72
CA ILE A 5 6.48 -17.20 -14.68
C ILE A 5 5.00 -17.22 -14.32
N SER A 6 4.35 -18.39 -14.40
CA SER A 6 2.94 -18.53 -14.04
C SER A 6 2.75 -18.27 -12.53
N ASN A 7 1.59 -17.78 -12.12
CA ASN A 7 1.29 -17.63 -10.69
C ASN A 7 1.42 -18.96 -9.92
N ALA A 8 1.21 -20.10 -10.57
CA ALA A 8 1.41 -21.42 -9.99
C ALA A 8 2.87 -21.74 -9.58
N GLU A 9 3.87 -21.17 -10.29
CA GLU A 9 5.29 -21.37 -9.94
C GLU A 9 5.75 -20.50 -8.76
N ILE A 10 4.93 -19.50 -8.37
CA ILE A 10 5.21 -18.63 -7.22
C ILE A 10 4.63 -19.22 -5.92
N SER A 11 3.70 -20.17 -6.01
CA SER A 11 2.71 -20.48 -4.97
C SER A 11 2.98 -21.72 -4.12
N THR A 12 4.15 -22.32 -4.14
CA THR A 12 4.47 -23.47 -3.26
C THR A 12 4.94 -23.05 -1.86
N GLY A 13 4.83 -21.75 -1.50
CA GLY A 13 5.36 -21.20 -0.26
C GLY A 13 4.46 -21.39 0.96
N THR A 14 4.88 -22.22 1.90
CA THR A 14 4.42 -22.27 3.30
C THR A 14 5.13 -21.20 4.16
N GLY A 15 5.56 -20.09 3.58
CA GLY A 15 6.30 -19.02 4.24
C GLY A 15 5.40 -17.92 4.84
N SER A 16 5.99 -17.08 5.68
CA SER A 16 5.36 -15.84 6.15
C SER A 16 5.05 -14.89 4.97
N VAL A 17 4.15 -13.93 5.15
CA VAL A 17 3.82 -12.91 4.13
C VAL A 17 5.09 -12.20 3.65
N SER A 18 6.01 -11.88 4.56
CA SER A 18 7.29 -11.23 4.20
C SER A 18 8.18 -12.10 3.30
N GLU A 19 8.26 -13.41 3.55
CA GLU A 19 9.02 -14.35 2.71
C GLU A 19 8.37 -14.51 1.32
N ILE A 20 7.04 -14.53 1.24
CA ILE A 20 6.32 -14.61 -0.03
C ILE A 20 6.65 -13.37 -0.89
N TRP A 21 6.53 -12.16 -0.32
CA TRP A 21 6.79 -10.93 -1.06
C TRP A 21 8.28 -10.74 -1.39
N GLU A 22 9.20 -11.11 -0.49
CA GLU A 22 10.63 -11.13 -0.80
C GLU A 22 10.93 -12.04 -2.01
N ASN A 23 10.35 -13.26 -2.03
CA ASN A 23 10.49 -14.19 -3.14
C ASN A 23 9.90 -13.62 -4.46
N ILE A 24 8.76 -12.92 -4.40
CA ILE A 24 8.16 -12.26 -5.57
C ILE A 24 9.08 -11.16 -6.09
N PHE A 25 9.52 -10.24 -5.23
CA PHE A 25 10.32 -9.09 -5.64
C PHE A 25 11.75 -9.45 -6.04
N SER A 26 12.32 -10.54 -5.50
CA SER A 26 13.64 -11.03 -5.93
C SER A 26 13.62 -11.57 -7.36
N LYS A 27 12.50 -12.18 -7.79
CA LYS A 27 12.40 -12.88 -9.09
C LYS A 27 11.89 -12.01 -10.23
N LYS A 28 11.02 -11.05 -9.96
CA LYS A 28 10.39 -10.24 -11.00
C LYS A 28 10.21 -8.78 -10.61
N GLU A 29 10.15 -7.92 -11.62
CA GLU A 29 9.68 -6.57 -11.48
C GLU A 29 8.16 -6.60 -11.24
N TRP A 30 7.70 -5.97 -10.16
CA TRP A 30 6.29 -5.90 -9.78
C TRP A 30 5.79 -4.48 -9.96
N GLY A 31 4.75 -4.30 -10.78
CA GLY A 31 4.10 -3.01 -10.95
C GLY A 31 5.06 -1.84 -11.20
N LYS A 32 5.29 -1.49 -12.45
CA LYS A 32 6.22 -0.39 -12.79
C LYS A 32 5.64 1.00 -12.55
N TYR A 33 4.33 1.12 -12.59
CA TYR A 33 3.62 2.40 -12.54
C TYR A 33 2.60 2.40 -11.40
N PRO A 34 2.30 3.58 -10.83
CA PRO A 34 1.29 3.70 -9.78
C PRO A 34 -0.11 3.40 -10.33
N SER A 35 -1.02 3.05 -9.43
CA SER A 35 -2.44 2.98 -9.76
C SER A 35 -3.00 4.37 -10.10
N GLU A 36 -4.08 4.42 -10.88
CA GLU A 36 -4.78 5.66 -11.19
C GLU A 36 -5.22 6.39 -9.90
N ALA A 37 -5.63 5.65 -8.88
CA ALA A 37 -6.04 6.22 -7.60
C ALA A 37 -4.91 7.04 -6.93
N VAL A 38 -3.68 6.53 -6.94
CA VAL A 38 -2.51 7.25 -6.42
C VAL A 38 -2.21 8.48 -7.27
N ILE A 39 -2.26 8.36 -8.61
CA ILE A 39 -2.02 9.50 -9.51
C ILE A 39 -3.04 10.61 -9.22
N ARG A 40 -4.34 10.27 -9.16
CA ARG A 40 -5.41 11.23 -8.87
C ARG A 40 -5.26 11.87 -7.50
N PHE A 41 -4.91 11.08 -6.48
CA PHE A 41 -4.70 11.55 -5.12
C PHE A 41 -3.57 12.60 -5.06
N ILE A 42 -2.42 12.30 -5.62
CA ILE A 42 -1.27 13.22 -5.66
C ILE A 42 -1.59 14.47 -6.48
N ALA A 43 -2.19 14.31 -7.66
CA ALA A 43 -2.51 15.44 -8.52
C ALA A 43 -3.51 16.41 -7.87
N ARG A 44 -4.59 15.90 -7.29
CA ARG A 44 -5.65 16.72 -6.69
C ARG A 44 -5.18 17.47 -5.44
N ASN A 45 -4.29 16.88 -4.66
CA ASN A 45 -3.88 17.45 -3.38
C ASN A 45 -2.59 18.31 -3.48
N PHE A 46 -1.67 18.01 -4.41
CA PHE A 46 -0.32 18.57 -4.34
C PHE A 46 0.18 19.25 -5.62
N TYR A 47 -0.47 19.10 -6.79
CA TYR A 47 0.02 19.72 -8.04
C TYR A 47 0.02 21.25 -8.00
N ASN A 48 -0.86 21.85 -7.19
CA ASN A 48 -0.95 23.30 -7.02
C ASN A 48 -0.09 23.82 -5.86
N ALA A 49 0.74 22.98 -5.22
CA ALA A 49 1.65 23.44 -4.18
C ALA A 49 2.68 24.41 -4.77
N LYS A 50 2.96 25.51 -4.04
CA LYS A 50 3.95 26.52 -4.47
C LYS A 50 5.36 25.92 -4.58
N ASP A 51 5.68 25.01 -3.67
CA ASP A 51 6.92 24.25 -3.65
C ASP A 51 6.60 22.79 -3.41
N ARG A 52 6.67 21.97 -4.47
CA ARG A 52 6.41 20.54 -4.38
C ARG A 52 7.51 19.81 -3.62
N ASN A 53 8.74 20.35 -3.62
CA ASN A 53 9.85 19.75 -2.88
C ASN A 53 9.73 19.92 -1.35
N ALA A 54 8.81 20.77 -0.88
CA ALA A 54 8.46 20.88 0.54
C ALA A 54 7.43 19.84 0.99
N ILE A 55 6.74 19.16 0.04
CA ILE A 55 5.72 18.15 0.33
C ILE A 55 6.39 16.79 0.60
N LYS A 56 6.08 16.20 1.75
CA LYS A 56 6.61 14.90 2.19
C LYS A 56 5.55 13.82 2.18
N VAL A 57 5.81 12.73 1.47
CA VAL A 57 4.92 11.57 1.34
C VAL A 57 5.56 10.35 1.98
N LEU A 58 4.81 9.62 2.80
CA LEU A 58 5.20 8.35 3.40
C LEU A 58 4.39 7.21 2.75
N GLU A 59 5.04 6.12 2.35
CA GLU A 59 4.35 4.91 1.88
C GLU A 59 4.61 3.74 2.82
N LEU A 60 3.53 3.02 3.16
CA LEU A 60 3.57 1.77 3.92
C LEU A 60 3.50 0.60 2.94
N GLY A 61 4.57 -0.20 2.90
CA GLY A 61 4.72 -1.28 1.93
C GLY A 61 5.03 -0.77 0.54
N LEU A 62 6.16 -0.08 0.38
CA LEU A 62 6.55 0.53 -0.89
C LEU A 62 6.82 -0.49 -2.01
N GLY A 63 7.08 -1.76 -1.67
CA GLY A 63 7.43 -2.81 -2.64
C GLY A 63 8.61 -2.40 -3.52
N THR A 64 8.41 -2.46 -4.84
CA THR A 64 9.40 -1.97 -5.81
C THR A 64 9.31 -0.46 -6.08
N GLY A 65 8.49 0.27 -5.33
CA GLY A 65 8.47 1.72 -5.25
C GLY A 65 7.75 2.45 -6.37
N ALA A 66 6.77 1.86 -7.03
CA ALA A 66 6.06 2.49 -8.14
C ALA A 66 5.40 3.83 -7.75
N ASN A 67 4.77 3.88 -6.58
CA ASN A 67 4.08 5.06 -6.09
C ASN A 67 5.06 6.15 -5.64
N LEU A 68 6.09 5.79 -4.86
CA LEU A 68 7.12 6.74 -4.42
C LEU A 68 7.95 7.29 -5.59
N TRP A 69 8.26 6.42 -6.58
CA TRP A 69 8.91 6.88 -7.80
C TRP A 69 8.07 7.95 -8.52
N PHE A 70 6.76 7.73 -8.63
CA PHE A 70 5.88 8.73 -9.25
C PHE A 70 5.86 10.03 -8.43
N CYS A 71 5.70 9.95 -7.11
CA CYS A 71 5.75 11.12 -6.23
C CYS A 71 7.06 11.92 -6.39
N ALA A 72 8.19 11.23 -6.41
CA ALA A 72 9.51 11.84 -6.59
C ALA A 72 9.67 12.50 -7.96
N ARG A 73 9.18 11.84 -9.04
CA ARG A 73 9.17 12.39 -10.40
C ARG A 73 8.34 13.66 -10.50
N GLU A 74 7.26 13.76 -9.72
CA GLU A 74 6.44 14.97 -9.61
C GLU A 74 7.07 16.06 -8.71
N GLY A 75 8.26 15.83 -8.18
CA GLY A 75 9.04 16.78 -7.37
C GLY A 75 8.76 16.73 -5.87
N LEU A 76 8.08 15.69 -5.38
CA LEU A 76 7.77 15.51 -3.95
C LEU A 76 8.91 14.77 -3.24
N ARG A 77 9.07 15.02 -1.93
CA ARG A 77 9.97 14.26 -1.05
C ARG A 77 9.29 12.97 -0.62
N VAL A 78 10.04 11.86 -0.63
CA VAL A 78 9.47 10.54 -0.38
C VAL A 78 10.18 9.78 0.72
N SER A 79 9.38 9.06 1.51
CA SER A 79 9.84 8.12 2.53
C SER A 79 8.98 6.86 2.46
N GLY A 80 9.51 5.73 2.92
CA GLY A 80 8.73 4.49 2.91
C GLY A 80 9.26 3.44 3.85
N VAL A 81 8.41 2.43 4.09
CA VAL A 81 8.75 1.23 4.86
C VAL A 81 8.39 0.00 4.04
N ASP A 82 9.25 -1.00 4.01
CA ASP A 82 8.96 -2.32 3.45
C ASP A 82 9.77 -3.41 4.16
N PHE A 83 9.27 -4.63 4.15
CA PHE A 83 10.03 -5.80 4.62
C PHE A 83 11.08 -6.24 3.62
N SER A 84 10.75 -6.15 2.33
CA SER A 84 11.53 -6.78 1.27
C SER A 84 12.79 -6.00 0.95
N GLN A 85 13.92 -6.63 1.18
CA GLN A 85 15.22 -6.13 0.75
C GLN A 85 15.28 -5.98 -0.78
N SER A 86 14.83 -7.01 -1.50
CA SER A 86 14.83 -7.00 -2.97
C SER A 86 13.92 -5.90 -3.55
N GLY A 87 12.77 -5.65 -2.91
CA GLY A 87 11.88 -4.56 -3.30
C GLY A 87 12.56 -3.20 -3.14
N ILE A 88 13.15 -2.96 -1.97
CA ILE A 88 13.88 -1.73 -1.65
C ILE A 88 15.06 -1.52 -2.60
N GLU A 89 15.85 -2.55 -2.89
CA GLU A 89 16.99 -2.47 -3.82
C GLU A 89 16.53 -2.09 -5.23
N ARG A 90 15.42 -2.65 -5.72
CA ARG A 90 14.84 -2.27 -7.02
C ARG A 90 14.38 -0.82 -7.03
N PHE A 91 13.75 -0.36 -5.97
CA PHE A 91 13.37 1.04 -5.82
C PHE A 91 14.60 1.96 -5.90
N TRP A 92 15.64 1.70 -5.10
CA TRP A 92 16.88 2.49 -5.13
C TRP A 92 17.55 2.50 -6.49
N GLY A 93 17.63 1.32 -7.15
CA GLY A 93 18.18 1.21 -8.49
C GLY A 93 17.45 2.06 -9.52
N ARG A 94 16.10 2.07 -9.46
CA ARG A 94 15.27 2.90 -10.35
C ARG A 94 15.45 4.39 -10.08
N MET A 95 15.42 4.79 -8.81
CA MET A 95 15.60 6.19 -8.42
C MET A 95 16.96 6.74 -8.85
N ALA A 96 18.02 5.94 -8.71
CA ALA A 96 19.35 6.29 -9.17
C ALA A 96 19.44 6.41 -10.70
N ALA A 97 18.86 5.45 -11.43
CA ALA A 97 18.86 5.45 -12.91
C ALA A 97 18.12 6.64 -13.52
N GLU A 98 17.12 7.19 -12.82
CA GLU A 98 16.33 8.33 -13.27
C GLU A 98 16.75 9.68 -12.59
N ASN A 99 17.87 9.70 -11.84
CA ASN A 99 18.39 10.88 -11.11
C ASN A 99 17.41 11.46 -10.08
N LEU A 100 16.62 10.60 -9.43
CA LEU A 100 15.61 10.97 -8.43
C LEU A 100 16.05 10.70 -6.99
N SER A 101 17.26 10.20 -6.75
CA SER A 101 17.74 9.83 -5.42
C SER A 101 17.73 10.99 -4.41
N SER A 102 17.86 12.23 -4.89
CA SER A 102 17.78 13.43 -4.04
C SER A 102 16.38 13.67 -3.47
N GLN A 103 15.35 13.08 -4.02
CA GLN A 103 13.98 13.19 -3.52
C GLN A 103 13.68 12.22 -2.36
N ILE A 104 14.56 11.26 -2.10
CA ILE A 104 14.37 10.29 -1.01
C ILE A 104 14.84 10.92 0.31
N ASP A 105 13.92 10.99 1.28
CA ASP A 105 14.27 11.38 2.66
C ASP A 105 14.73 10.17 3.47
N LYS A 106 13.89 9.10 3.52
CA LYS A 106 14.22 7.91 4.30
C LYS A 106 13.46 6.68 3.81
N ILE A 107 14.16 5.57 3.68
CA ILE A 107 13.57 4.24 3.49
C ILE A 107 14.00 3.36 4.66
N ALA A 108 13.02 2.76 5.36
CA ALA A 108 13.24 1.86 6.48
C ALA A 108 12.85 0.42 6.08
N GLN A 109 13.72 -0.54 6.37
CA GLN A 109 13.42 -1.96 6.14
C GLN A 109 12.88 -2.59 7.42
N GLY A 110 11.74 -3.26 7.35
CA GLY A 110 11.16 -4.04 8.42
C GLY A 110 9.65 -3.86 8.58
N ASP A 111 9.16 -4.23 9.75
CA ASP A 111 7.74 -4.12 10.10
C ASP A 111 7.29 -2.66 10.20
N TYR A 112 6.15 -2.32 9.59
CA TYR A 112 5.64 -0.93 9.59
C TYR A 112 5.43 -0.39 10.99
N TYR A 113 4.83 -1.20 11.87
CA TYR A 113 4.48 -0.76 13.21
C TYR A 113 5.72 -0.38 14.01
N GLU A 114 6.80 -1.15 13.87
CA GLU A 114 8.08 -0.87 14.51
C GLU A 114 8.80 0.29 13.85
N ARG A 115 8.92 0.24 12.51
CA ARG A 115 9.72 1.23 11.75
C ARG A 115 9.09 2.62 11.70
N LEU A 116 7.78 2.74 11.91
CA LEU A 116 7.15 4.04 12.03
C LEU A 116 7.71 4.88 13.21
N ASP A 117 8.31 4.26 14.24
CA ASP A 117 8.98 4.99 15.31
C ASP A 117 10.22 5.76 14.86
N GLU A 118 10.79 5.38 13.73
CA GLU A 118 11.96 6.05 13.17
C GLU A 118 11.63 7.35 12.42
N PHE A 119 10.35 7.67 12.23
CA PHE A 119 9.89 8.88 11.56
C PHE A 119 9.33 9.86 12.59
N GLU A 120 9.62 11.14 12.38
CA GLU A 120 9.14 12.21 13.25
C GLU A 120 7.60 12.35 13.16
N ASN A 121 6.96 12.62 14.29
CA ASN A 121 5.55 12.96 14.33
C ASN A 121 5.31 14.28 13.60
N GLU A 122 4.12 14.45 13.03
CA GLU A 122 3.66 15.67 12.36
C GLU A 122 4.62 16.20 11.28
N SER A 123 5.30 15.29 10.57
CA SER A 123 6.30 15.63 9.56
C SER A 123 5.86 15.41 8.11
N PHE A 124 4.81 14.62 7.88
CA PHE A 124 4.36 14.26 6.53
C PHE A 124 3.08 14.99 6.12
N ASP A 125 2.99 15.32 4.84
CA ASP A 125 1.82 15.93 4.19
C ASP A 125 0.83 14.88 3.68
N ALA A 126 1.32 13.65 3.45
CA ALA A 126 0.48 12.49 3.14
C ALA A 126 1.11 11.16 3.59
N PHE A 127 0.23 10.15 3.83
CA PHE A 127 0.66 8.76 3.71
C PHE A 127 -0.16 8.02 2.64
N ILE A 128 0.47 7.00 2.04
CA ILE A 128 -0.12 6.10 1.06
C ILE A 128 0.03 4.67 1.58
N ASP A 129 -1.06 3.92 1.51
CA ASP A 129 -1.09 2.47 1.56
C ASP A 129 -1.75 1.96 0.27
N SER A 130 -1.04 1.12 -0.47
CA SER A 130 -1.56 0.51 -1.67
C SER A 130 -1.52 -1.01 -1.53
N TYR A 131 -2.60 -1.58 -0.99
CA TYR A 131 -2.75 -3.02 -0.72
C TYR A 131 -1.94 -3.61 0.43
N SER A 132 -1.03 -2.86 1.01
CA SER A 132 -0.05 -3.40 1.94
C SER A 132 -0.64 -3.71 3.32
N LEU A 133 -1.48 -2.82 3.85
CA LEU A 133 -2.11 -3.01 5.16
C LEU A 133 -3.10 -4.19 5.20
N ALA A 134 -3.62 -4.62 4.05
CA ALA A 134 -4.48 -5.78 3.95
C ALA A 134 -3.80 -7.11 4.36
N TYR A 135 -2.47 -7.16 4.40
CA TYR A 135 -1.71 -8.32 4.90
C TYR A 135 -1.57 -8.38 6.42
N ASN A 136 -2.35 -7.60 7.15
CA ASN A 136 -2.45 -7.62 8.60
C ASN A 136 -3.90 -7.91 9.03
N ASP A 137 -4.09 -8.47 10.23
CA ASP A 137 -5.41 -8.58 10.84
C ASP A 137 -6.03 -7.19 11.12
N PHE A 138 -7.28 -7.19 11.54
CA PHE A 138 -8.05 -5.96 11.74
C PHE A 138 -7.43 -5.05 12.82
N GLU A 139 -7.12 -5.62 13.99
CA GLU A 139 -6.60 -4.86 15.13
C GLU A 139 -5.21 -4.28 14.85
N ARG A 140 -4.35 -5.10 14.24
CA ARG A 140 -3.02 -4.65 13.84
C ARG A 140 -3.09 -3.57 12.78
N THR A 141 -3.97 -3.70 11.78
CA THR A 141 -4.19 -2.66 10.77
C THR A 141 -4.62 -1.35 11.42
N LYS A 142 -5.58 -1.40 12.36
CA LYS A 142 -6.04 -0.21 13.11
C LYS A 142 -4.89 0.46 13.85
N ALA A 143 -4.09 -0.32 14.57
CA ALA A 143 -2.93 0.20 15.30
C ALA A 143 -1.88 0.84 14.38
N ILE A 144 -1.63 0.25 13.20
CA ILE A 144 -0.71 0.82 12.20
C ILE A 144 -1.26 2.13 11.64
N ILE A 145 -2.54 2.20 11.30
CA ILE A 145 -3.18 3.43 10.81
C ILE A 145 -3.08 4.55 11.86
N ASP A 146 -3.44 4.26 13.12
CA ASP A 146 -3.35 5.24 14.21
C ASP A 146 -1.91 5.79 14.35
N LYS A 147 -0.92 4.91 14.26
CA LYS A 147 0.49 5.28 14.31
C LYS A 147 0.95 6.06 13.08
N ALA A 148 0.53 5.66 11.87
CA ALA A 148 0.84 6.38 10.64
C ALA A 148 0.22 7.80 10.64
N VAL A 149 -1.02 7.93 11.12
CA VAL A 149 -1.67 9.23 11.28
C VAL A 149 -0.91 10.14 12.27
N SER A 150 -0.27 9.58 13.30
CA SER A 150 0.56 10.38 14.21
C SER A 150 1.73 11.08 13.47
N LYS A 151 2.20 10.50 12.36
CA LYS A 151 3.29 11.05 11.53
C LYS A 151 2.81 12.17 10.59
N LEU A 152 1.51 12.24 10.34
CA LEU A 152 0.92 13.27 9.51
C LEU A 152 0.88 14.63 10.23
N LYS A 153 1.10 15.70 9.49
CA LYS A 153 0.79 17.07 9.91
C LYS A 153 -0.73 17.23 10.09
N ARG A 154 -1.15 18.21 10.86
CA ARG A 154 -2.57 18.57 10.95
C ARG A 154 -3.12 18.97 9.57
N GLY A 155 -4.27 18.44 9.19
CA GLY A 155 -4.88 18.64 7.86
C GLY A 155 -4.26 17.83 6.74
N ALA A 156 -3.18 17.10 7.00
CA ALA A 156 -2.55 16.23 6.01
C ALA A 156 -3.47 15.08 5.60
N LYS A 157 -3.20 14.49 4.44
CA LYS A 157 -4.09 13.55 3.77
C LYS A 157 -3.58 12.11 3.84
N PHE A 158 -4.48 11.14 3.67
CA PHE A 158 -4.08 9.76 3.43
C PHE A 158 -4.89 9.13 2.31
N LEU A 159 -4.27 8.15 1.68
CA LEU A 159 -4.90 7.24 0.71
C LEU A 159 -4.61 5.81 1.14
N SER A 160 -5.64 4.97 1.20
CA SER A 160 -5.49 3.52 1.34
C SER A 160 -6.32 2.80 0.30
N ILE A 161 -5.77 1.72 -0.26
CA ILE A 161 -6.43 0.83 -1.22
C ILE A 161 -6.44 -0.56 -0.61
N THR A 162 -7.64 -1.14 -0.46
CA THR A 162 -7.81 -2.46 0.17
C THR A 162 -8.85 -3.30 -0.58
N PRO A 163 -8.69 -4.65 -0.64
CA PRO A 163 -9.67 -5.50 -1.30
C PRO A 163 -10.98 -5.58 -0.52
N SER A 164 -12.09 -5.65 -1.26
CA SER A 164 -13.43 -5.82 -0.69
C SER A 164 -13.84 -7.29 -0.64
N VAL A 165 -14.80 -7.61 0.22
CA VAL A 165 -15.44 -8.95 0.32
C VAL A 165 -16.18 -9.37 -0.95
N LYS A 166 -16.33 -8.51 -1.96
CA LYS A 166 -16.91 -8.82 -3.27
C LYS A 166 -15.90 -9.46 -4.23
N ASN A 167 -14.63 -9.51 -3.86
CA ASN A 167 -13.55 -10.07 -4.65
C ASN A 167 -13.75 -11.59 -4.82
N GLU A 168 -13.46 -12.14 -6.01
CA GLU A 168 -13.54 -13.56 -6.29
C GLU A 168 -12.73 -14.43 -5.30
N GLY A 169 -11.63 -13.89 -4.82
CA GLY A 169 -10.75 -14.56 -3.86
C GLY A 169 -11.29 -14.64 -2.43
N PHE A 170 -12.39 -13.95 -2.10
CA PHE A 170 -12.95 -13.95 -0.76
C PHE A 170 -13.75 -15.21 -0.49
N GLU A 171 -13.16 -16.16 0.21
CA GLU A 171 -13.80 -17.36 0.75
C GLU A 171 -13.50 -17.39 2.26
N PRO A 172 -14.47 -17.01 3.12
CA PRO A 172 -14.25 -16.90 4.57
C PRO A 172 -13.70 -18.19 5.17
N ASP A 173 -12.65 -18.06 5.99
CA ASP A 173 -12.05 -19.14 6.76
C ASP A 173 -11.93 -18.70 8.22
N GLU A 174 -12.89 -19.10 9.04
CA GLU A 174 -12.94 -18.72 10.46
C GLU A 174 -11.68 -19.13 11.26
N SER A 175 -10.96 -20.15 10.78
CA SER A 175 -9.72 -20.60 11.44
C SER A 175 -8.57 -19.59 11.31
N LEU A 176 -8.61 -18.72 10.31
CA LEU A 176 -7.61 -17.68 10.07
C LEU A 176 -7.94 -16.36 10.81
N GLY A 177 -9.21 -16.13 11.15
CA GLY A 177 -9.69 -14.93 11.81
C GLY A 177 -10.62 -14.08 10.95
N TYR A 178 -11.06 -12.97 11.50
CA TYR A 178 -12.07 -12.10 10.89
C TYR A 178 -11.64 -11.55 9.54
N HIS A 179 -12.39 -11.91 8.49
CA HIS A 179 -12.17 -11.55 7.09
C HIS A 179 -10.77 -11.88 6.52
N LEU A 180 -9.98 -12.70 7.23
CA LEU A 180 -8.71 -13.21 6.76
C LEU A 180 -8.94 -14.45 5.88
N VAL A 181 -8.28 -14.45 4.71
CA VAL A 181 -8.39 -15.52 3.71
C VAL A 181 -7.02 -15.81 3.12
N LYS A 182 -6.77 -17.04 2.73
CA LYS A 182 -5.62 -17.42 1.89
C LYS A 182 -6.15 -17.72 0.47
N PRO A 183 -6.27 -16.69 -0.39
CA PRO A 183 -6.95 -16.86 -1.66
C PRO A 183 -6.16 -17.77 -2.61
N ILE A 184 -6.88 -18.64 -3.31
CA ILE A 184 -6.34 -19.55 -4.34
C ILE A 184 -6.83 -19.15 -5.74
N LYS A 185 -7.69 -18.15 -5.84
CA LYS A 185 -8.24 -17.59 -7.09
C LYS A 185 -8.35 -16.07 -6.99
N GLY A 186 -8.62 -15.40 -8.11
CA GLY A 186 -8.68 -13.95 -8.19
C GLY A 186 -7.30 -13.30 -8.28
N SER A 187 -7.27 -11.98 -8.21
CA SER A 187 -6.04 -11.18 -8.35
C SER A 187 -5.03 -11.42 -7.23
N ASP A 188 -5.52 -11.78 -6.04
CA ASP A 188 -4.72 -11.96 -4.84
C ASP A 188 -4.31 -13.42 -4.58
N ALA A 189 -4.59 -14.30 -5.57
CA ALA A 189 -4.26 -15.71 -5.45
C ALA A 189 -2.77 -15.93 -5.15
N PHE A 190 -2.51 -16.76 -4.12
CA PHE A 190 -1.17 -17.19 -3.72
C PHE A 190 -0.25 -16.10 -3.17
N THR A 191 -0.76 -14.94 -2.76
CA THR A 191 0.03 -13.85 -2.17
C THR A 191 0.16 -13.95 -0.64
N GLY A 192 -0.40 -14.98 -0.02
CA GLY A 192 -0.39 -15.21 1.42
C GLY A 192 -1.79 -15.02 2.04
N VAL A 193 -1.83 -14.86 3.36
CA VAL A 193 -3.06 -14.52 4.05
C VAL A 193 -3.31 -13.03 3.91
N ILE A 194 -4.50 -12.67 3.44
CA ILE A 194 -4.92 -11.30 3.21
C ILE A 194 -6.30 -11.04 3.84
N ARG A 195 -6.52 -9.86 4.36
CA ARG A 195 -7.80 -9.41 4.89
C ARG A 195 -8.59 -8.67 3.82
N PHE A 196 -9.83 -9.08 3.63
CA PHE A 196 -10.81 -8.36 2.85
C PHE A 196 -11.65 -7.47 3.76
N CYS A 197 -12.26 -6.43 3.20
CA CYS A 197 -13.06 -5.48 3.97
C CYS A 197 -14.48 -5.37 3.43
N ASP A 198 -15.44 -5.18 4.30
CA ASP A 198 -16.74 -4.61 3.97
C ASP A 198 -16.78 -3.10 4.33
N GLU A 199 -17.94 -2.46 4.09
CA GLU A 199 -18.10 -1.03 4.36
C GLU A 199 -18.01 -0.70 5.86
N SER A 200 -18.41 -1.61 6.74
CA SER A 200 -18.34 -1.41 8.20
C SER A 200 -16.90 -1.46 8.69
N ASP A 201 -16.08 -2.34 8.09
CA ASP A 201 -14.64 -2.39 8.35
C ASP A 201 -13.96 -1.07 7.98
N ILE A 202 -14.30 -0.54 6.80
CA ILE A 202 -13.73 0.74 6.35
C ILE A 202 -14.07 1.86 7.34
N GLN A 203 -15.33 1.95 7.78
CA GLN A 203 -15.73 2.96 8.75
C GLN A 203 -14.98 2.81 10.08
N SER A 204 -14.76 1.58 10.52
CA SER A 204 -14.10 1.31 11.80
C SER A 204 -12.60 1.53 11.76
N LEU A 205 -11.93 1.15 10.64
CA LEU A 205 -10.48 1.27 10.47
C LEU A 205 -10.04 2.72 10.25
N TYR A 206 -10.77 3.46 9.40
CA TYR A 206 -10.30 4.74 8.86
C TYR A 206 -10.99 5.97 9.48
N ASN A 207 -11.77 5.79 10.55
CA ASN A 207 -12.23 6.87 11.41
C ASN A 207 -11.65 6.72 12.82
N GLY A 208 -11.13 7.80 13.36
CA GLY A 208 -10.55 7.86 14.69
C GLY A 208 -10.75 9.21 15.34
N ALA A 209 -10.28 9.35 16.58
CA ALA A 209 -10.38 10.62 17.32
C ALA A 209 -9.71 11.78 16.56
N ASN A 210 -8.58 11.50 15.92
CA ASN A 210 -7.71 12.50 15.28
C ASN A 210 -7.73 12.47 13.75
N TYR A 211 -8.56 11.65 13.12
CA TYR A 211 -8.66 11.56 11.65
C TYR A 211 -10.05 11.10 11.23
N GLU A 212 -10.36 11.31 9.98
CA GLU A 212 -11.66 10.99 9.41
C GLU A 212 -11.55 10.67 7.93
N ILE A 213 -12.48 9.85 7.45
CA ILE A 213 -12.69 9.58 6.03
C ILE A 213 -13.26 10.84 5.37
N THR A 214 -12.70 11.23 4.22
CA THR A 214 -13.22 12.30 3.38
C THR A 214 -13.86 11.78 2.09
N SER A 215 -13.49 10.58 1.63
CA SER A 215 -14.06 9.92 0.44
C SER A 215 -13.84 8.42 0.50
N ILE A 216 -14.84 7.67 0.05
CA ILE A 216 -14.75 6.24 -0.25
C ILE A 216 -15.20 6.06 -1.71
N GLU A 217 -14.32 5.51 -2.53
CA GLU A 217 -14.64 5.09 -3.89
C GLU A 217 -14.49 3.56 -3.96
N SER A 218 -15.18 2.89 -4.88
CA SER A 218 -14.95 1.48 -5.20
C SER A 218 -14.62 1.31 -6.69
N ILE A 219 -13.73 0.34 -6.98
CA ILE A 219 -13.41 -0.07 -8.35
C ILE A 219 -13.64 -1.56 -8.44
N THR A 220 -14.49 -1.97 -9.39
CA THR A 220 -14.77 -3.38 -9.69
C THR A 220 -14.22 -3.71 -11.07
N HIS A 221 -13.32 -4.68 -11.14
CA HIS A 221 -12.84 -5.26 -12.38
C HIS A 221 -13.50 -6.63 -12.60
N SER A 222 -14.27 -6.73 -13.65
CA SER A 222 -14.94 -7.98 -14.02
C SER A 222 -14.42 -8.51 -15.35
N LYS A 223 -14.25 -9.83 -15.44
CA LYS A 223 -13.89 -10.51 -16.67
C LYS A 223 -14.85 -11.67 -16.90
N ASN A 224 -15.45 -11.73 -18.08
CA ASN A 224 -16.44 -12.74 -18.44
C ASN A 224 -17.59 -12.89 -17.42
N GLY A 225 -18.00 -11.78 -16.79
CA GLY A 225 -19.08 -11.77 -15.80
C GLY A 225 -18.65 -12.16 -14.37
N VAL A 226 -17.37 -12.47 -14.14
CA VAL A 226 -16.81 -12.77 -12.81
C VAL A 226 -16.08 -11.53 -12.30
N VAL A 227 -16.29 -11.17 -11.03
CA VAL A 227 -15.57 -10.08 -10.35
C VAL A 227 -14.19 -10.58 -9.93
N GLU A 228 -13.18 -10.36 -10.78
CA GLU A 228 -11.79 -10.77 -10.46
C GLU A 228 -11.17 -9.93 -9.35
N ASN A 229 -11.54 -8.64 -9.28
CA ASN A 229 -10.99 -7.70 -8.31
C ASN A 229 -12.00 -6.61 -7.98
N ASP A 230 -12.25 -6.40 -6.70
CA ASP A 230 -13.10 -5.32 -6.19
C ASP A 230 -12.40 -4.63 -5.02
N LEU A 231 -12.24 -3.32 -5.09
CA LEU A 231 -11.40 -2.53 -4.22
C LEU A 231 -12.13 -1.36 -3.61
N PHE A 232 -11.88 -1.08 -2.34
CA PHE A 232 -12.12 0.22 -1.76
C PHE A 232 -10.89 1.13 -1.93
N ILE A 233 -11.15 2.39 -2.31
CA ILE A 233 -10.18 3.48 -2.34
C ILE A 233 -10.64 4.49 -1.29
N ILE A 234 -9.93 4.54 -0.19
CA ILE A 234 -10.26 5.33 0.97
C ILE A 234 -9.35 6.55 1.02
N GLN A 235 -9.92 7.73 1.07
CA GLN A 235 -9.18 8.96 1.34
C GLN A 235 -9.67 9.57 2.65
N GLY A 236 -8.76 10.17 3.38
CA GLY A 236 -9.08 10.83 4.61
C GLY A 236 -8.07 11.91 4.99
N SER A 237 -8.27 12.51 6.16
CA SER A 237 -7.40 13.57 6.67
C SER A 237 -7.22 13.48 8.18
N LYS A 238 -6.05 13.91 8.65
CA LYS A 238 -5.81 14.21 10.07
C LYS A 238 -6.51 15.51 10.44
N LYS A 239 -7.21 15.51 11.58
CA LYS A 239 -7.94 16.68 12.15
C LYS A 239 -7.00 17.70 12.78
#